data_ff921d9d7a4ad1e5875735e81ece89fd
#
_entry.id   ff921d9d7a4ad1e5875735e81ece89fd
#
_cell.length_a   1.000
_cell.length_b   1.000
_cell.length_c   1.000
_cell.angle_alpha   90.00
_cell.angle_beta   90.00
_cell.angle_gamma   90.00
#
_symmetry.space_group_name_H-M   'P 1'
#
loop_
_entity.id
_entity.type
_entity.pdbx_description
1 polymer ?
#
loop_
_entity_poly.entity_id
_entity_poly.type
_entity_poly.pdbx_seq_one_letter_code
_entity_poly.pdbx_strand_id
1 'polypeptide(L)'
;KFFSLTAIKERVIIDRTRITCAGAMSAFEVTRKIIEKHSSKLMALNVDSLFMRDNRYPNSNTDKNSFEANYVDRAIALMRENIENPLTLEQISKIISCSQKTLARRFHAKIQISPGQLYREIRLTLARHLLTTTHLPIYEIALRCGYDNPAALSRAYKKQFKIQPREEKKTNL
;
A
#
# COMPACT_ATOMS: atom_id res chain seq x y z
N LYS A 1 -15.89 29.21 35.94
CA LYS A 1 -14.62 28.67 35.41
C LYS A 1 -14.69 28.80 33.87
N PHE A 2 -13.95 29.75 33.29
CA PHE A 2 -13.85 29.90 31.86
C PHE A 2 -12.86 28.87 31.35
N PHE A 3 -13.30 28.02 30.40
CA PHE A 3 -12.40 27.14 29.67
C PHE A 3 -11.63 28.00 28.66
N SER A 4 -10.31 27.97 28.70
CA SER A 4 -9.50 28.57 27.62
C SER A 4 -9.59 27.69 26.38
N LEU A 5 -10.27 28.17 25.38
CA LEU A 5 -10.35 27.51 24.07
C LEU A 5 -9.11 27.94 23.27
N THR A 6 -8.28 26.98 22.93
CA THR A 6 -7.15 27.19 22.02
C THR A 6 -7.59 26.74 20.61
N ALA A 7 -7.66 27.68 19.68
CA ALA A 7 -7.94 27.36 18.28
C ALA A 7 -6.68 26.80 17.61
N ILE A 8 -6.71 25.56 17.18
CA ILE A 8 -5.62 24.89 16.46
C ILE A 8 -5.99 24.85 14.97
N LYS A 9 -5.10 25.35 14.10
CA LYS A 9 -5.29 25.37 12.63
C LYS A 9 -4.97 24.03 11.96
N GLU A 10 -5.11 22.90 12.63
CA GLU A 10 -4.88 21.60 12.05
C GLU A 10 -6.18 20.99 11.53
N ARG A 11 -6.10 20.32 10.38
CA ARG A 11 -7.26 19.65 9.75
C ARG A 11 -7.72 18.41 10.52
N VAL A 12 -6.81 17.75 11.22
CA VAL A 12 -7.06 16.56 12.02
C VAL A 12 -6.32 16.69 13.34
N ILE A 13 -7.05 16.66 14.44
CA ILE A 13 -6.52 16.66 15.79
C ILE A 13 -6.76 15.32 16.42
N ILE A 14 -5.71 14.69 16.94
CA ILE A 14 -5.77 13.41 17.66
C ILE A 14 -5.45 13.69 19.12
N ASP A 15 -6.42 13.54 19.99
CA ASP A 15 -6.26 13.64 21.44
C ASP A 15 -6.66 12.32 22.11
N ARG A 16 -5.66 11.57 22.55
CA ARG A 16 -5.78 10.25 23.21
C ARG A 16 -6.75 9.31 22.48
N THR A 17 -8.04 9.32 22.84
CA THR A 17 -9.10 8.46 22.30
C THR A 17 -10.04 9.19 21.35
N ARG A 18 -9.85 10.49 21.14
CA ARG A 18 -10.73 11.32 20.29
C ARG A 18 -9.96 11.79 19.05
N ILE A 19 -10.63 11.72 17.92
CA ILE A 19 -10.14 12.27 16.67
C ILE A 19 -11.19 13.26 16.18
N THR A 20 -10.79 14.51 15.96
CA THR A 20 -11.66 15.54 15.41
C THR A 20 -11.10 16.00 14.06
N CYS A 21 -11.98 16.28 13.11
CA CYS A 21 -11.60 16.75 11.80
C CYS A 21 -12.47 17.93 11.35
N ALA A 22 -11.89 18.79 10.51
CA ALA A 22 -12.47 20.06 10.10
C ALA A 22 -13.36 19.95 8.83
N GLY A 23 -13.96 18.79 8.55
CA GLY A 23 -14.87 18.59 7.41
C GLY A 23 -14.67 17.26 6.68
N ALA A 24 -15.50 16.99 5.66
CA ALA A 24 -15.57 15.70 4.97
C ALA A 24 -14.22 15.24 4.36
N MET A 25 -13.43 16.16 3.81
CA MET A 25 -12.11 15.83 3.26
C MET A 25 -11.10 15.45 4.35
N SER A 26 -11.22 16.03 5.53
CA SER A 26 -10.35 15.68 6.68
C SER A 26 -10.76 14.35 7.31
N ALA A 27 -12.01 13.91 7.15
CA ALA A 27 -12.46 12.57 7.56
C ALA A 27 -11.71 11.47 6.79
N PHE A 28 -11.38 11.70 5.52
CA PHE A 28 -10.55 10.81 4.74
C PHE A 28 -9.12 10.66 5.31
N GLU A 29 -8.48 11.76 5.70
CA GLU A 29 -7.18 11.73 6.37
C GLU A 29 -7.23 10.98 7.71
N VAL A 30 -8.32 11.12 8.46
CA VAL A 30 -8.57 10.36 9.70
C VAL A 30 -8.65 8.88 9.41
N THR A 31 -9.46 8.48 8.43
CA THR A 31 -9.62 7.07 8.03
C THR A 31 -8.27 6.47 7.61
N ARG A 32 -7.49 7.19 6.82
CA ARG A 32 -6.15 6.78 6.42
C ARG A 32 -5.24 6.55 7.61
N LYS A 33 -5.18 7.50 8.56
CA LYS A 33 -4.36 7.38 9.79
C LYS A 33 -4.80 6.20 10.66
N ILE A 34 -6.09 5.94 10.76
CA ILE A 34 -6.61 4.77 11.49
C ILE A 34 -6.17 3.48 10.82
N ILE A 35 -6.30 3.40 9.49
CA ILE A 35 -5.87 2.23 8.73
C ILE A 35 -4.35 2.02 8.84
N GLU A 36 -3.54 3.07 8.74
CA GLU A 36 -2.09 2.98 8.95
C GLU A 36 -1.71 2.46 10.34
N LYS A 37 -2.48 2.82 11.37
CA LYS A 37 -2.23 2.41 12.75
C LYS A 37 -2.64 0.97 13.04
N HIS A 38 -3.74 0.50 12.46
CA HIS A 38 -4.36 -0.79 12.80
C HIS A 38 -4.21 -1.86 11.70
N SER A 39 -3.71 -1.49 10.52
CA SER A 39 -3.51 -2.37 9.37
C SER A 39 -2.13 -2.17 8.74
N SER A 40 -1.96 -2.62 7.51
CA SER A 40 -0.72 -2.40 6.76
C SER A 40 -0.73 -1.05 6.02
N LYS A 41 0.46 -0.49 5.79
CA LYS A 41 0.63 0.69 4.91
C LYS A 41 0.08 0.45 3.50
N LEU A 42 0.12 -0.80 3.03
CA LEU A 42 -0.46 -1.19 1.76
C LEU A 42 -1.99 -1.00 1.75
N MET A 43 -2.67 -1.31 2.84
CA MET A 43 -4.12 -1.09 2.97
C MET A 43 -4.47 0.40 2.89
N ALA A 44 -3.70 1.25 3.55
CA ALA A 44 -3.87 2.70 3.45
C ALA A 44 -3.68 3.21 2.02
N LEU A 45 -2.66 2.71 1.30
CA LEU A 45 -2.43 3.05 -0.12
C LEU A 45 -3.55 2.53 -1.05
N ASN A 46 -4.16 1.38 -0.74
CA ASN A 46 -5.31 0.88 -1.48
C ASN A 46 -6.52 1.79 -1.33
N VAL A 47 -6.77 2.26 -0.10
CA VAL A 47 -7.85 3.21 0.18
C VAL A 47 -7.59 4.54 -0.53
N ASP A 48 -6.38 5.09 -0.47
CA ASP A 48 -5.99 6.29 -1.22
C ASP A 48 -6.28 6.13 -2.72
N SER A 49 -5.93 4.98 -3.31
CA SER A 49 -6.14 4.73 -4.74
C SER A 49 -7.60 4.59 -5.14
N LEU A 50 -8.47 4.10 -4.24
CA LEU A 50 -9.91 4.00 -4.49
C LEU A 50 -10.58 5.38 -4.50
N PHE A 51 -10.16 6.26 -3.61
CA PHE A 51 -10.75 7.60 -3.51
C PHE A 51 -10.13 8.61 -4.47
N MET A 52 -8.84 8.46 -4.85
CA MET A 52 -8.19 9.34 -5.83
C MET A 52 -8.48 8.97 -7.29
N ARG A 53 -9.17 7.87 -7.57
CA ARG A 53 -9.61 7.53 -8.94
C ARG A 53 -10.64 8.52 -9.49
N ASP A 54 -11.33 9.25 -8.66
CA ASP A 54 -12.18 10.36 -9.07
C ASP A 54 -11.36 11.67 -9.04
N ASN A 55 -10.60 11.89 -10.10
CA ASN A 55 -9.66 12.99 -10.31
C ASN A 55 -10.38 14.36 -10.48
N ARG A 56 -11.43 14.66 -9.70
CA ARG A 56 -12.20 15.91 -9.78
C ARG A 56 -11.80 16.97 -8.77
N TYR A 57 -10.80 16.72 -7.95
CA TYR A 57 -10.27 17.74 -7.05
C TYR A 57 -8.78 17.94 -7.29
N PRO A 58 -8.39 18.97 -8.05
CA PRO A 58 -6.99 19.37 -8.13
C PRO A 58 -6.57 19.84 -6.74
N ASN A 59 -5.62 19.12 -6.12
CA ASN A 59 -4.89 19.66 -4.97
C ASN A 59 -4.25 20.98 -5.43
N SER A 60 -4.81 22.09 -4.95
CA SER A 60 -4.26 23.42 -5.11
C SER A 60 -3.00 23.59 -4.26
N ASN A 61 -1.93 22.96 -4.67
CA ASN A 61 -0.58 23.35 -4.35
C ASN A 61 0.30 22.86 -5.50
N THR A 62 0.38 23.70 -6.53
CA THR A 62 1.33 23.63 -7.62
C THR A 62 2.72 23.92 -7.07
N ASP A 63 3.41 22.88 -6.62
CA ASP A 63 4.83 22.93 -6.37
C ASP A 63 5.54 21.89 -7.21
N LYS A 64 6.78 22.23 -7.64
CA LYS A 64 7.71 21.40 -8.43
C LYS A 64 7.92 19.96 -7.89
N ASN A 65 7.41 19.67 -6.70
CA ASN A 65 7.31 18.35 -6.09
C ASN A 65 6.26 17.42 -6.73
N SER A 66 5.32 17.90 -7.53
CA SER A 66 4.25 17.07 -8.10
C SER A 66 4.76 16.07 -9.15
N PHE A 67 5.79 16.44 -9.91
CA PHE A 67 6.43 15.52 -10.88
C PHE A 67 7.20 14.40 -10.18
N GLU A 68 7.81 14.70 -9.04
CA GLU A 68 8.62 13.74 -8.27
C GLU A 68 7.76 12.81 -7.38
N ALA A 69 6.61 13.29 -6.91
CA ALA A 69 5.61 12.46 -6.22
C ALA A 69 5.03 11.36 -7.14
N ASN A 70 5.02 11.62 -8.43
CA ASN A 70 4.49 10.72 -9.46
C ASN A 70 5.32 9.43 -9.65
N TYR A 71 6.64 9.39 -9.34
CA TYR A 71 7.45 8.19 -9.52
C TYR A 71 6.99 7.02 -8.65
N VAL A 72 6.64 7.28 -7.40
CA VAL A 72 6.19 6.23 -6.46
C VAL A 72 4.85 5.67 -6.91
N ASP A 73 3.90 6.52 -7.26
CA ASP A 73 2.56 6.09 -7.67
C ASP A 73 2.59 5.32 -9.00
N ARG A 74 3.40 5.79 -9.97
CA ARG A 74 3.63 5.07 -11.23
C ARG A 74 4.29 3.73 -11.02
N ALA A 75 5.28 3.64 -10.14
CA ALA A 75 5.93 2.37 -9.81
C ALA A 75 4.94 1.41 -9.15
N ILE A 76 4.09 1.88 -8.24
CA ILE A 76 3.05 1.06 -7.60
C ILE A 76 2.03 0.56 -8.63
N ALA A 77 1.61 1.40 -9.57
CA ALA A 77 0.73 0.99 -10.66
C ALA A 77 1.36 -0.14 -11.49
N LEU A 78 2.61 0.03 -11.95
CA LEU A 78 3.35 -1.00 -12.68
C LEU A 78 3.50 -2.30 -11.89
N MET A 79 3.77 -2.22 -10.59
CA MET A 79 3.86 -3.40 -9.73
C MET A 79 2.54 -4.16 -9.63
N ARG A 80 1.40 -3.45 -9.60
CA ARG A 80 0.06 -4.05 -9.56
C ARG A 80 -0.37 -4.67 -10.88
N GLU A 81 0.01 -4.05 -11.99
CA GLU A 81 -0.28 -4.56 -13.34
C GLU A 81 0.56 -5.80 -13.68
N ASN A 82 1.73 -5.96 -13.05
CA ASN A 82 2.68 -7.02 -13.35
C ASN A 82 2.92 -7.95 -12.16
N ILE A 83 1.83 -8.44 -11.52
CA ILE A 83 1.95 -9.35 -10.37
C ILE A 83 2.37 -10.76 -10.80
N GLU A 84 1.77 -11.30 -11.84
CA GLU A 84 2.01 -12.63 -12.34
C GLU A 84 3.41 -12.78 -12.98
N ASN A 85 3.83 -11.77 -13.74
CA ASN A 85 5.16 -11.66 -14.34
C ASN A 85 5.91 -10.46 -13.77
N PRO A 86 6.53 -10.59 -12.58
CA PRO A 86 7.04 -9.43 -11.86
C PRO A 86 8.21 -8.76 -12.57
N LEU A 87 8.07 -7.47 -12.81
CA LEU A 87 9.16 -6.65 -13.30
C LEU A 87 10.27 -6.50 -12.25
N THR A 88 11.51 -6.50 -12.69
CA THR A 88 12.64 -6.14 -11.83
C THR A 88 12.59 -4.65 -11.48
N LEU A 89 13.23 -4.25 -10.37
CA LEU A 89 13.31 -2.83 -10.01
C LEU A 89 14.06 -2.01 -11.06
N GLU A 90 14.96 -2.63 -11.80
CA GLU A 90 15.66 -1.99 -12.93
C GLU A 90 14.69 -1.68 -14.07
N GLN A 91 13.86 -2.67 -14.45
CA GLN A 91 12.84 -2.46 -15.49
C GLN A 91 11.85 -1.37 -15.10
N ILE A 92 11.33 -1.42 -13.87
CA ILE A 92 10.43 -0.38 -13.34
C ILE A 92 11.10 1.00 -13.42
N SER A 93 12.34 1.11 -12.96
CA SER A 93 13.10 2.38 -12.98
C SER A 93 13.30 2.91 -14.39
N LYS A 94 13.59 2.04 -15.36
CA LYS A 94 13.69 2.41 -16.78
C LYS A 94 12.36 2.93 -17.34
N ILE A 95 11.24 2.22 -17.08
CA ILE A 95 9.92 2.61 -17.57
C ILE A 95 9.50 3.99 -17.03
N ILE A 96 9.77 4.27 -15.75
CA ILE A 96 9.41 5.55 -15.13
C ILE A 96 10.48 6.64 -15.32
N SER A 97 11.57 6.33 -16.05
CA SER A 97 12.65 7.26 -16.36
C SER A 97 13.36 7.84 -15.13
N CYS A 98 13.70 6.98 -14.16
CA CYS A 98 14.49 7.37 -13.00
C CYS A 98 15.54 6.31 -12.64
N SER A 99 16.53 6.66 -11.80
CA SER A 99 17.48 5.67 -11.29
C SER A 99 16.88 4.84 -10.15
N GLN A 100 17.34 3.59 -9.98
CA GLN A 100 16.93 2.75 -8.84
C GLN A 100 17.20 3.45 -7.49
N LYS A 101 18.33 4.18 -7.37
CA LYS A 101 18.67 4.96 -6.17
C LYS A 101 17.65 6.06 -5.90
N THR A 102 17.22 6.77 -6.95
CA THR A 102 16.18 7.79 -6.84
C THR A 102 14.86 7.17 -6.43
N LEU A 103 14.46 6.07 -7.07
CA LEU A 103 13.23 5.35 -6.73
C LEU A 103 13.23 4.91 -5.27
N ALA A 104 14.30 4.25 -4.80
CA ALA A 104 14.42 3.80 -3.41
C ALA A 104 14.33 4.95 -2.40
N ARG A 105 15.02 6.08 -2.68
CA ARG A 105 14.95 7.29 -1.84
C ARG A 105 13.54 7.86 -1.76
N ARG A 106 12.82 7.92 -2.89
CA ARG A 106 11.44 8.43 -2.94
C ARG A 106 10.46 7.51 -2.22
N PHE A 107 10.61 6.19 -2.39
CA PHE A 107 9.83 5.21 -1.64
C PHE A 107 10.03 5.37 -0.14
N HIS A 108 11.28 5.49 0.30
CA HIS A 108 11.57 5.69 1.72
C HIS A 108 10.96 6.99 2.25
N ALA A 109 11.07 8.09 1.50
CA ALA A 109 10.52 9.38 1.90
C ALA A 109 8.98 9.38 1.97
N LYS A 110 8.29 8.72 1.01
CA LYS A 110 6.80 8.73 0.93
C LYS A 110 6.15 7.66 1.80
N ILE A 111 6.69 6.43 1.79
CA ILE A 111 6.06 5.26 2.42
C ILE A 111 6.95 4.53 3.43
N GLN A 112 8.18 4.95 3.61
CA GLN A 112 9.13 4.41 4.61
C GLN A 112 9.43 2.91 4.49
N ILE A 113 9.17 2.32 3.32
CA ILE A 113 9.55 0.95 2.97
C ILE A 113 10.23 0.93 1.61
N SER A 114 11.01 -0.12 1.33
CA SER A 114 11.67 -0.24 0.04
C SER A 114 10.71 -0.67 -1.07
N PRO A 115 10.99 -0.31 -2.36
CA PRO A 115 10.18 -0.75 -3.49
C PRO A 115 9.99 -2.27 -3.56
N GLY A 116 11.07 -3.03 -3.33
CA GLY A 116 11.03 -4.50 -3.34
C GLY A 116 10.21 -5.09 -2.20
N GLN A 117 10.20 -4.44 -1.03
CA GLN A 117 9.35 -4.85 0.09
C GLN A 117 7.88 -4.60 -0.23
N LEU A 118 7.52 -3.43 -0.75
CA LEU A 118 6.14 -3.14 -1.15
C LEU A 118 5.66 -4.11 -2.23
N TYR A 119 6.49 -4.37 -3.25
CA TYR A 119 6.11 -5.29 -4.32
C TYR A 119 5.83 -6.71 -3.80
N ARG A 120 6.65 -7.18 -2.86
CA ARG A 120 6.41 -8.46 -2.17
C ARG A 120 5.09 -8.45 -1.40
N GLU A 121 4.79 -7.37 -0.68
CA GLU A 121 3.54 -7.21 0.07
C GLU A 121 2.32 -7.22 -0.85
N ILE A 122 2.38 -6.55 -2.00
CA ILE A 122 1.32 -6.56 -3.02
C ILE A 122 1.03 -8.01 -3.47
N ARG A 123 2.07 -8.76 -3.83
CA ARG A 123 1.97 -10.14 -4.30
C ARG A 123 1.44 -11.08 -3.23
N LEU A 124 1.89 -10.94 -1.98
CA LEU A 124 1.43 -11.75 -0.85
C LEU A 124 0.01 -11.41 -0.41
N THR A 125 -0.42 -10.16 -0.53
CA THR A 125 -1.81 -9.75 -0.28
C THR A 125 -2.76 -10.39 -1.29
N LEU A 126 -2.38 -10.43 -2.58
CA LEU A 126 -3.15 -11.17 -3.58
C LEU A 126 -3.18 -12.67 -3.28
N ALA A 127 -2.04 -13.26 -2.90
CA ALA A 127 -2.00 -14.67 -2.52
C ALA A 127 -2.95 -14.98 -1.36
N ARG A 128 -2.98 -14.13 -0.35
CA ARG A 128 -3.90 -14.26 0.79
C ARG A 128 -5.36 -14.19 0.35
N HIS A 129 -5.68 -13.22 -0.48
CA HIS A 129 -7.02 -13.09 -1.05
C HIS A 129 -7.44 -14.37 -1.79
N LEU A 130 -6.60 -14.88 -2.69
CA LEU A 130 -6.89 -16.10 -3.44
C LEU A 130 -7.02 -17.34 -2.55
N LEU A 131 -6.20 -17.45 -1.49
CA LEU A 131 -6.26 -18.55 -0.53
C LEU A 131 -7.59 -18.57 0.26
N THR A 132 -8.15 -17.40 0.57
CA THR A 132 -9.35 -17.26 1.41
C THR A 132 -10.64 -17.21 0.62
N THR A 133 -10.59 -16.87 -0.69
CA THR A 133 -11.79 -16.66 -1.51
C THR A 133 -11.95 -17.66 -2.66
N THR A 134 -10.95 -18.52 -2.89
CA THR A 134 -10.98 -19.46 -4.03
C THR A 134 -10.56 -20.87 -3.62
N HIS A 135 -11.00 -21.86 -4.43
CA HIS A 135 -10.57 -23.26 -4.29
C HIS A 135 -9.27 -23.58 -5.08
N LEU A 136 -8.61 -22.59 -5.66
CA LEU A 136 -7.39 -22.77 -6.47
C LEU A 136 -6.30 -23.53 -5.70
N PRO A 137 -5.60 -24.47 -6.34
CA PRO A 137 -4.48 -25.16 -5.69
C PRO A 137 -3.32 -24.18 -5.42
N ILE A 138 -2.54 -24.46 -4.38
CA ILE A 138 -1.46 -23.55 -3.94
C ILE A 138 -0.42 -23.29 -5.02
N TYR A 139 -0.18 -24.27 -5.92
CA TYR A 139 0.78 -24.08 -7.03
C TYR A 139 0.28 -23.02 -8.00
N GLU A 140 -1.02 -23.02 -8.32
CA GLU A 140 -1.63 -22.03 -9.21
C GLU A 140 -1.64 -20.64 -8.58
N ILE A 141 -1.95 -20.56 -7.29
CA ILE A 141 -1.86 -19.30 -6.53
C ILE A 141 -0.42 -18.78 -6.55
N ALA A 142 0.58 -19.66 -6.41
CA ALA A 142 1.98 -19.25 -6.48
C ALA A 142 2.30 -18.59 -7.84
N LEU A 143 1.93 -19.22 -8.95
CA LEU A 143 2.16 -18.69 -10.30
C LEU A 143 1.45 -17.34 -10.50
N ARG A 144 0.17 -17.25 -10.18
CA ARG A 144 -0.62 -16.01 -10.30
C ARG A 144 -0.07 -14.85 -9.45
N CYS A 145 0.68 -15.18 -8.40
CA CYS A 145 1.35 -14.19 -7.56
C CYS A 145 2.83 -13.99 -7.92
N GLY A 146 3.27 -14.52 -9.08
CA GLY A 146 4.61 -14.36 -9.62
C GLY A 146 5.68 -15.12 -8.84
N TYR A 147 5.35 -16.24 -8.21
CA TYR A 147 6.31 -17.14 -7.57
C TYR A 147 6.54 -18.36 -8.45
N ASP A 148 7.80 -18.70 -8.69
CA ASP A 148 8.18 -19.84 -9.56
C ASP A 148 7.68 -21.19 -9.06
N ASN A 149 7.43 -21.31 -7.75
CA ASN A 149 6.97 -22.55 -7.14
C ASN A 149 6.27 -22.30 -5.78
N PRO A 150 5.46 -23.29 -5.31
CA PRO A 150 4.76 -23.21 -4.03
C PRO A 150 5.67 -23.06 -2.81
N ALA A 151 6.90 -23.58 -2.86
CA ALA A 151 7.83 -23.48 -1.76
C ALA A 151 8.33 -22.04 -1.57
N ALA A 152 8.60 -21.33 -2.66
CA ALA A 152 8.96 -19.91 -2.64
C ALA A 152 7.84 -19.06 -2.06
N LEU A 153 6.60 -19.27 -2.53
CA LEU A 153 5.41 -18.62 -1.95
C LEU A 153 5.30 -18.92 -0.44
N SER A 154 5.39 -20.19 -0.04
CA SER A 154 5.18 -20.60 1.36
C SER A 154 6.21 -19.98 2.30
N ARG A 155 7.47 -19.88 1.90
CA ARG A 155 8.52 -19.19 2.68
C ARG A 155 8.23 -17.70 2.84
N ALA A 156 7.90 -17.04 1.75
CA ALA A 156 7.60 -15.60 1.76
C ALA A 156 6.33 -15.31 2.58
N TYR A 157 5.30 -16.13 2.42
CA TYR A 157 4.01 -16.02 3.11
C TYR A 157 4.16 -16.20 4.62
N LYS A 158 4.82 -17.29 5.07
CA LYS A 158 5.08 -17.53 6.49
C LYS A 158 5.91 -16.43 7.13
N LYS A 159 6.88 -15.87 6.39
CA LYS A 159 7.66 -14.72 6.87
C LYS A 159 6.77 -13.49 7.12
N GLN A 160 5.82 -13.22 6.24
CA GLN A 160 4.94 -12.06 6.30
C GLN A 160 3.80 -12.23 7.31
N PHE A 161 3.07 -13.34 7.23
CA PHE A 161 1.82 -13.54 7.98
C PHE A 161 1.96 -14.47 9.19
N LYS A 162 3.14 -15.08 9.41
CA LYS A 162 3.45 -16.02 10.52
C LYS A 162 2.65 -17.33 10.47
N ILE A 163 1.89 -17.59 9.45
CA ILE A 163 1.08 -18.79 9.20
C ILE A 163 1.42 -19.38 7.83
N GLN A 164 1.24 -20.70 7.65
CA GLN A 164 1.44 -21.34 6.35
C GLN A 164 0.22 -21.12 5.44
N PRO A 165 0.42 -20.99 4.09
CA PRO A 165 -0.70 -20.88 3.14
C PRO A 165 -1.72 -22.02 3.26
N ARG A 166 -1.25 -23.24 3.53
CA ARG A 166 -2.13 -24.42 3.70
C ARG A 166 -3.02 -24.33 4.93
N GLU A 167 -2.50 -23.77 6.01
CA GLU A 167 -3.25 -23.60 7.26
C GLU A 167 -4.34 -22.56 7.08
N GLU A 168 -3.98 -21.40 6.49
CA GLU A 168 -4.95 -20.33 6.25
C GLU A 168 -6.06 -20.77 5.30
N LYS A 169 -5.74 -21.55 4.25
CA LYS A 169 -6.72 -22.09 3.32
C LYS A 169 -7.71 -23.03 3.99
N LYS A 170 -7.29 -23.89 4.94
CA LYS A 170 -8.17 -24.81 5.68
C LYS A 170 -9.12 -24.09 6.62
N THR A 171 -8.75 -22.92 7.13
CA THR A 171 -9.55 -22.17 8.10
C THR A 171 -10.69 -21.40 7.42
N ASN A 172 -10.59 -21.11 6.13
CA ASN A 172 -11.51 -20.21 5.42
C ASN A 172 -12.34 -20.89 4.31
N LEU A 173 -12.17 -22.17 4.07
CA LEU A 173 -12.90 -22.99 3.11
C LEU A 173 -13.48 -24.23 3.77
#